data_5774d27b85182680b5b9df5a4596b360
#
_entry.id   5774d27b85182680b5b9df5a4596b360
#
_cell.length_a   1.000
_cell.length_b   1.000
_cell.length_c   1.000
_cell.angle_alpha   90.00
_cell.angle_beta   90.00
_cell.angle_gamma   90.00
#
_symmetry.space_group_name_H-M   'P 1'
#
loop_
_entity.id
_entity.type
_entity.pdbx_description
1 polymer ?
#
loop_
_entity_poly.entity_id
_entity_poly.type
_entity_poly.pdbx_seq_one_letter_code
_entity_poly.pdbx_strand_id
1 'polypeptide(L)'
;MIKPLRKRHLQIWIAWAVLIPIIIISAVAVRPTVAKDKLLQPAPTAALPLIIKTVDKDNYTISIRSNSDTTQLQLEWINKKTLIYPTATIYKTTAGTKDVNKAELIGRIEARGTYHFALKNSNELIQQINNHNIHFITYDFIHQKQIDIINF
;
A
#
# COMPACT_ATOMS: atom_id res chain seq x y z
N MET A 1 48.86 -12.47 43.75
CA MET A 1 48.47 -13.09 42.47
C MET A 1 47.27 -12.41 41.74
N ILE A 2 47.05 -11.10 41.85
CA ILE A 2 45.85 -10.46 41.29
C ILE A 2 46.16 -9.42 40.17
N LYS A 3 47.41 -8.96 40.06
CA LYS A 3 47.81 -7.92 39.08
C LYS A 3 47.67 -8.31 37.58
N PRO A 4 48.00 -9.54 37.11
CA PRO A 4 47.89 -9.87 35.70
C PRO A 4 46.46 -10.01 35.22
N LEU A 5 45.50 -10.41 36.06
CA LEU A 5 44.09 -10.51 35.73
C LEU A 5 43.46 -9.13 35.51
N ARG A 6 43.78 -8.13 36.34
CA ARG A 6 43.30 -6.76 36.21
C ARG A 6 43.77 -6.12 34.90
N LYS A 7 45.00 -6.37 34.49
CA LYS A 7 45.57 -5.85 33.24
C LYS A 7 44.85 -6.43 32.03
N ARG A 8 44.56 -7.72 32.00
CA ARG A 8 43.80 -8.38 30.94
C ARG A 8 42.36 -7.88 30.90
N HIS A 9 41.72 -7.68 32.05
CA HIS A 9 40.37 -7.17 32.14
C HIS A 9 40.27 -5.72 31.59
N LEU A 10 41.22 -4.87 31.91
CA LEU A 10 41.30 -3.54 31.38
C LEU A 10 41.47 -3.51 29.86
N GLN A 11 42.33 -4.38 29.31
CA GLN A 11 42.53 -4.49 27.88
C GLN A 11 41.24 -4.92 27.13
N ILE A 12 40.50 -5.86 27.71
CA ILE A 12 39.21 -6.31 27.15
C ILE A 12 38.22 -5.16 27.16
N TRP A 13 38.13 -4.41 28.24
CA TRP A 13 37.19 -3.25 28.29
C TRP A 13 37.54 -2.14 27.30
N ILE A 14 38.85 -1.87 27.12
CA ILE A 14 39.30 -0.90 26.11
C ILE A 14 38.94 -1.40 24.69
N ALA A 15 39.17 -2.69 24.42
CA ALA A 15 38.81 -3.27 23.12
C ALA A 15 37.30 -3.15 22.83
N TRP A 16 36.44 -3.46 23.81
CA TRP A 16 34.98 -3.30 23.68
C TRP A 16 34.56 -1.84 23.52
N ALA A 17 35.20 -0.92 24.27
CA ALA A 17 34.90 0.52 24.16
C ALA A 17 35.19 1.10 22.77
N VAL A 18 36.13 0.51 22.04
CA VAL A 18 36.44 0.91 20.66
C VAL A 18 35.55 0.16 19.65
N LEU A 19 35.32 -1.13 19.86
CA LEU A 19 34.66 -2.00 18.90
C LEU A 19 33.15 -1.70 18.81
N ILE A 20 32.49 -1.40 19.93
CA ILE A 20 31.07 -1.08 19.97
C ILE A 20 30.73 0.16 19.14
N PRO A 21 31.40 1.32 19.30
CA PRO A 21 31.12 2.48 18.44
C PRO A 21 31.35 2.21 16.95
N ILE A 22 32.37 1.46 16.59
CA ILE A 22 32.67 1.07 15.21
C ILE A 22 31.51 0.27 14.61
N ILE A 23 31.00 -0.73 15.36
CA ILE A 23 29.86 -1.55 14.93
C ILE A 23 28.61 -0.69 14.76
N ILE A 24 28.33 0.22 15.69
CA ILE A 24 27.16 1.12 15.59
C ILE A 24 27.28 2.03 14.38
N ILE A 25 28.44 2.64 14.16
CA ILE A 25 28.67 3.53 13.00
C ILE A 25 28.50 2.75 11.70
N SER A 26 29.08 1.53 11.62
CA SER A 26 28.93 0.68 10.44
C SER A 26 27.47 0.29 10.19
N ALA A 27 26.73 -0.07 11.22
CA ALA A 27 25.32 -0.44 11.12
C ALA A 27 24.46 0.73 10.66
N VAL A 28 24.78 1.96 11.07
CA VAL A 28 24.10 3.17 10.61
C VAL A 28 24.46 3.53 9.18
N ALA A 29 25.73 3.36 8.80
CA ALA A 29 26.21 3.67 7.46
C ALA A 29 25.71 2.69 6.38
N VAL A 30 25.48 1.43 6.76
CA VAL A 30 24.97 0.37 5.86
C VAL A 30 23.43 0.29 5.85
N ARG A 31 22.72 1.22 6.48
CA ARG A 31 21.26 1.22 6.39
C ARG A 31 20.86 1.22 4.92
N PRO A 32 20.20 0.15 4.42
CA PRO A 32 19.66 0.19 3.07
C PRO A 32 18.67 1.36 3.03
N THR A 33 18.84 2.26 2.07
CA THR A 33 17.80 3.23 1.72
C THR A 33 16.65 2.42 1.21
N VAL A 34 15.68 2.15 2.08
CA VAL A 34 14.41 1.54 1.66
C VAL A 34 13.86 2.48 0.60
N ALA A 35 13.91 2.06 -0.65
CA ALA A 35 13.25 2.77 -1.72
C ALA A 35 11.79 2.91 -1.27
N LYS A 36 11.37 4.14 -0.99
CA LYS A 36 9.97 4.42 -0.68
C LYS A 36 9.21 4.01 -1.92
N ASP A 37 8.54 2.88 -1.83
CA ASP A 37 7.75 2.34 -2.91
C ASP A 37 6.58 3.31 -3.14
N LYS A 38 6.80 4.26 -4.07
CA LYS A 38 5.83 5.31 -4.42
C LYS A 38 4.52 4.74 -4.95
N LEU A 39 4.53 3.45 -5.32
CA LEU A 39 3.36 2.73 -5.83
C LEU A 39 2.36 2.35 -4.73
N LEU A 40 2.80 2.26 -3.48
CA LEU A 40 1.95 1.79 -2.37
C LEU A 40 1.48 2.90 -1.43
N GLN A 41 1.99 4.11 -1.57
CA GLN A 41 1.47 5.25 -0.82
C GLN A 41 0.38 5.92 -1.65
N PRO A 42 -0.88 5.96 -1.18
CA PRO A 42 -1.87 6.84 -1.78
C PRO A 42 -1.31 8.26 -1.66
N ALA A 43 -1.01 8.89 -2.80
CA ALA A 43 -0.75 10.31 -2.78
C ALA A 43 -1.95 10.96 -2.09
N PRO A 44 -1.76 11.93 -1.18
CA PRO A 44 -2.87 12.70 -0.63
C PRO A 44 -3.44 13.59 -1.76
N THR A 45 -4.14 12.96 -2.66
CA THR A 45 -4.75 13.61 -3.80
C THR A 45 -6.13 14.06 -3.33
N ALA A 46 -6.47 15.31 -3.53
CA ALA A 46 -7.82 15.78 -3.29
C ALA A 46 -8.80 14.95 -4.12
N ALA A 47 -9.99 14.71 -3.58
CA ALA A 47 -11.04 14.01 -4.31
C ALA A 47 -11.43 14.79 -5.58
N LEU A 48 -11.51 14.11 -6.71
CA LEU A 48 -12.02 14.72 -7.94
C LEU A 48 -13.51 15.09 -7.78
N PRO A 49 -13.97 16.18 -8.42
CA PRO A 49 -15.28 16.78 -8.11
C PRO A 49 -16.48 15.93 -8.51
N LEU A 50 -16.40 15.18 -9.59
CA LEU A 50 -17.54 14.45 -10.14
C LEU A 50 -17.48 12.97 -9.73
N ILE A 51 -18.62 12.45 -9.26
CA ILE A 51 -18.80 11.02 -9.01
C ILE A 51 -19.48 10.42 -10.24
N ILE A 52 -18.81 9.44 -10.87
CA ILE A 52 -19.37 8.70 -12.02
C ILE A 52 -20.24 7.55 -11.52
N LYS A 53 -19.69 6.76 -10.60
CA LYS A 53 -20.37 5.57 -10.10
C LYS A 53 -19.93 5.27 -8.67
N THR A 54 -20.84 4.76 -7.84
CA THR A 54 -20.57 4.40 -6.46
C THR A 54 -21.16 3.03 -6.16
N VAL A 55 -20.40 2.23 -5.45
CA VAL A 55 -20.85 0.97 -4.84
C VAL A 55 -20.73 1.11 -3.34
N ASP A 56 -21.84 0.96 -2.65
CA ASP A 56 -21.93 1.09 -1.20
C ASP A 56 -22.06 -0.30 -0.57
N LYS A 57 -21.18 -0.59 0.36
CA LYS A 57 -21.16 -1.84 1.15
C LYS A 57 -21.23 -1.49 2.64
N ASP A 58 -21.53 -2.47 3.47
CA ASP A 58 -21.66 -2.28 4.93
C ASP A 58 -20.36 -1.79 5.60
N ASN A 59 -19.22 -2.20 5.06
CA ASN A 59 -17.90 -1.94 5.65
C ASN A 59 -17.14 -0.80 4.97
N TYR A 60 -17.47 -0.50 3.70
CA TYR A 60 -16.77 0.52 2.91
C TYR A 60 -17.66 1.06 1.79
N THR A 61 -17.31 2.22 1.29
CA THR A 61 -17.83 2.78 0.04
C THR A 61 -16.70 2.91 -0.96
N ILE A 62 -16.95 2.53 -2.21
CA ILE A 62 -16.01 2.73 -3.31
C ILE A 62 -16.68 3.54 -4.40
N SER A 63 -16.01 4.59 -4.87
CA SER A 63 -16.52 5.49 -5.89
C SER A 63 -15.50 5.70 -6.99
N ILE A 64 -15.94 5.77 -8.22
CA ILE A 64 -15.14 6.24 -9.33
C ILE A 64 -15.49 7.72 -9.54
N ARG A 65 -14.45 8.56 -9.46
CA ARG A 65 -14.54 10.00 -9.62
C ARG A 65 -13.81 10.47 -10.86
N SER A 66 -14.23 11.60 -11.40
CA SER A 66 -13.57 12.28 -12.52
C SER A 66 -13.42 13.77 -12.28
N ASN A 67 -12.55 14.38 -13.05
CA ASN A 67 -12.58 15.83 -13.29
C ASN A 67 -13.70 16.19 -14.28
N SER A 68 -13.92 17.49 -14.47
CA SER A 68 -14.98 18.01 -15.34
C SER A 68 -14.86 17.54 -16.81
N ASP A 69 -13.62 17.32 -17.27
CA ASP A 69 -13.32 16.98 -18.67
C ASP A 69 -13.20 15.46 -18.88
N THR A 70 -13.44 14.66 -17.86
CA THR A 70 -13.28 13.18 -17.85
C THR A 70 -11.89 12.68 -18.28
N THR A 71 -10.90 13.56 -18.32
CA THR A 71 -9.53 13.23 -18.69
C THR A 71 -8.77 12.50 -17.59
N GLN A 72 -9.19 12.70 -16.32
CA GLN A 72 -8.62 12.07 -15.15
C GLN A 72 -9.70 11.29 -14.41
N LEU A 73 -9.36 10.07 -14.06
CA LEU A 73 -10.19 9.21 -13.23
C LEU A 73 -9.48 8.85 -11.94
N GLN A 74 -10.25 8.73 -10.89
CA GLN A 74 -9.79 8.42 -9.55
C GLN A 74 -10.70 7.40 -8.89
N LEU A 75 -10.11 6.41 -8.29
CA LEU A 75 -10.79 5.51 -7.37
C LEU A 75 -10.75 6.10 -5.97
N GLU A 76 -11.88 6.35 -5.37
CA GLU A 76 -12.01 6.72 -3.97
C GLU A 76 -12.49 5.51 -3.18
N TRP A 77 -11.80 5.21 -2.10
CA TRP A 77 -12.17 4.17 -1.15
C TRP A 77 -12.34 4.79 0.24
N ILE A 78 -13.49 4.54 0.87
CA ILE A 78 -13.81 5.05 2.20
C ILE A 78 -14.14 3.88 3.11
N ASN A 79 -13.34 3.66 4.14
CA ASN A 79 -13.65 2.67 5.17
C ASN A 79 -14.71 3.21 6.13
N LYS A 80 -15.89 2.61 6.15
CA LYS A 80 -16.96 2.91 7.12
C LYS A 80 -16.68 2.24 8.46
N LYS A 81 -16.13 1.05 8.42
CA LYS A 81 -15.72 0.25 9.59
C LYS A 81 -14.24 -0.11 9.48
N THR A 82 -13.63 -0.42 10.59
CA THR A 82 -12.25 -0.92 10.60
C THR A 82 -12.18 -2.23 9.83
N LEU A 83 -11.30 -2.31 8.83
CA LEU A 83 -11.04 -3.55 8.12
C LEU A 83 -10.43 -4.58 9.06
N ILE A 84 -10.90 -5.82 8.94
CA ILE A 84 -10.34 -6.96 9.68
C ILE A 84 -8.91 -7.27 9.19
N TYR A 85 -8.65 -6.97 7.92
CA TYR A 85 -7.36 -7.18 7.27
C TYR A 85 -6.56 -5.88 7.28
N PRO A 86 -5.45 -5.80 8.04
CA PRO A 86 -4.69 -4.55 8.22
C PRO A 86 -3.97 -4.09 6.94
N THR A 87 -3.81 -4.99 5.97
CA THR A 87 -3.08 -4.72 4.73
C THR A 87 -3.84 -5.29 3.54
N ALA A 88 -4.93 -4.62 3.15
CA ALA A 88 -5.64 -5.01 1.94
C ALA A 88 -5.09 -4.25 0.73
N THR A 89 -4.96 -4.94 -0.39
CA THR A 89 -4.57 -4.37 -1.69
C THR A 89 -5.76 -4.37 -2.64
N ILE A 90 -5.85 -3.35 -3.48
CA ILE A 90 -6.89 -3.23 -4.49
C ILE A 90 -6.28 -3.50 -5.86
N TYR A 91 -6.89 -4.38 -6.59
CA TYR A 91 -6.53 -4.70 -7.98
C TYR A 91 -7.69 -4.39 -8.90
N LYS A 92 -7.37 -3.93 -10.11
CA LYS A 92 -8.31 -3.72 -11.20
C LYS A 92 -8.20 -4.87 -12.19
N THR A 93 -9.33 -5.42 -12.62
CA THR A 93 -9.40 -6.47 -13.63
C THR A 93 -10.60 -6.28 -14.55
N THR A 94 -10.59 -6.96 -15.68
CA THR A 94 -11.75 -7.01 -16.58
C THR A 94 -12.69 -8.16 -16.19
N ALA A 95 -13.94 -8.07 -16.61
CA ALA A 95 -14.95 -9.10 -16.33
C ALA A 95 -14.47 -10.49 -16.74
N GLY A 96 -14.75 -11.47 -15.90
CA GLY A 96 -14.38 -12.88 -16.13
C GLY A 96 -13.01 -13.28 -15.58
N THR A 97 -12.12 -12.34 -15.24
CA THR A 97 -10.80 -12.66 -14.68
C THR A 97 -10.82 -12.46 -13.16
N LYS A 98 -10.67 -13.55 -12.41
CA LYS A 98 -10.55 -13.51 -10.93
C LYS A 98 -9.10 -13.70 -10.46
N ASP A 99 -8.18 -13.88 -11.39
CA ASP A 99 -6.77 -14.13 -11.10
C ASP A 99 -6.06 -12.81 -10.78
N VAL A 100 -5.69 -12.64 -9.54
CA VAL A 100 -4.96 -11.45 -9.03
C VAL A 100 -3.61 -11.28 -9.74
N ASN A 101 -2.98 -12.36 -10.21
CA ASN A 101 -1.70 -12.29 -10.89
C ASN A 101 -1.79 -11.63 -12.29
N LYS A 102 -3.00 -11.59 -12.87
CA LYS A 102 -3.29 -10.94 -14.16
C LYS A 102 -3.94 -9.57 -14.00
N ALA A 103 -4.20 -9.14 -12.76
CA ALA A 103 -4.86 -7.89 -12.44
C ALA A 103 -3.85 -6.75 -12.24
N GLU A 104 -4.25 -5.53 -12.57
CA GLU A 104 -3.44 -4.34 -12.33
C GLU A 104 -3.55 -3.91 -10.86
N LEU A 105 -2.42 -3.80 -10.17
CA LEU A 105 -2.39 -3.27 -8.80
C LEU A 105 -2.70 -1.77 -8.83
N ILE A 106 -3.74 -1.36 -8.11
CA ILE A 106 -4.15 0.04 -7.95
C ILE A 106 -3.48 0.66 -6.73
N GLY A 107 -3.52 -0.04 -5.60
CA GLY A 107 -2.88 0.44 -4.39
C GLY A 107 -3.22 -0.38 -3.15
N ARG A 108 -2.79 0.15 -2.02
CA ARG A 108 -3.01 -0.46 -0.71
C ARG A 108 -3.93 0.41 0.13
N ILE A 109 -4.82 -0.22 0.86
CA ILE A 109 -5.66 0.40 1.88
C ILE A 109 -5.30 -0.15 3.25
N GLU A 110 -5.42 0.68 4.26
CA GLU A 110 -5.21 0.31 5.66
C GLU A 110 -6.55 0.17 6.38
N ALA A 111 -6.50 -0.18 7.65
CA ALA A 111 -7.69 -0.51 8.43
C ALA A 111 -8.74 0.62 8.50
N ARG A 112 -8.33 1.88 8.40
CA ARG A 112 -9.21 3.06 8.47
C ARG A 112 -8.76 4.12 7.49
N GLY A 113 -9.69 4.97 7.07
CA GLY A 113 -9.40 6.18 6.30
C GLY A 113 -10.10 6.24 4.95
N THR A 114 -9.81 7.32 4.25
CA THR A 114 -10.21 7.57 2.87
C THR A 114 -8.97 7.56 2.00
N TYR A 115 -9.04 6.85 0.89
CA TYR A 115 -7.92 6.65 -0.03
C TYR A 115 -8.34 7.08 -1.42
N HIS A 116 -7.43 7.72 -2.14
CA HIS A 116 -7.63 8.17 -3.51
C HIS A 116 -6.51 7.62 -4.38
N PHE A 117 -6.87 6.91 -5.43
CA PHE A 117 -5.93 6.30 -6.36
C PHE A 117 -6.19 6.82 -7.77
N ALA A 118 -5.18 7.37 -8.42
CA ALA A 118 -5.30 7.75 -9.82
C ALA A 118 -5.44 6.50 -10.69
N LEU A 119 -6.43 6.50 -11.57
CA LEU A 119 -6.65 5.44 -12.54
C LEU A 119 -6.05 5.84 -13.89
N LYS A 120 -5.36 4.90 -14.52
CA LYS A 120 -4.75 5.11 -15.85
C LYS A 120 -5.77 4.80 -16.95
N ASN A 121 -5.52 5.31 -18.15
CA ASN A 121 -6.30 5.03 -19.37
C ASN A 121 -7.79 5.45 -19.22
N SER A 122 -8.03 6.70 -18.85
CA SER A 122 -9.35 7.22 -18.55
C SER A 122 -10.42 6.92 -19.63
N ASN A 123 -10.08 7.08 -20.93
CA ASN A 123 -11.04 6.88 -22.01
C ASN A 123 -11.49 5.42 -22.14
N GLU A 124 -10.55 4.49 -22.07
CA GLU A 124 -10.85 3.05 -22.12
C GLU A 124 -11.65 2.62 -20.87
N LEU A 125 -11.27 3.17 -19.73
CA LEU A 125 -11.87 2.84 -18.45
C LEU A 125 -13.34 3.30 -18.39
N ILE A 126 -13.68 4.47 -18.92
CA ILE A 126 -15.06 4.96 -19.00
C ILE A 126 -15.93 4.01 -19.83
N GLN A 127 -15.40 3.53 -20.96
CA GLN A 127 -16.13 2.54 -21.78
C GLN A 127 -16.33 1.23 -21.01
N GLN A 128 -15.33 0.76 -20.29
CA GLN A 128 -15.42 -0.44 -19.47
C GLN A 128 -16.45 -0.28 -18.33
N ILE A 129 -16.52 0.89 -17.68
CA ILE A 129 -17.50 1.21 -16.66
C ILE A 129 -18.92 1.19 -17.21
N ASN A 130 -19.13 1.82 -18.38
CA ASN A 130 -20.43 1.88 -19.04
C ASN A 130 -20.91 0.48 -19.47
N ASN A 131 -20.01 -0.38 -19.87
CA ASN A 131 -20.28 -1.75 -20.28
C ASN A 131 -20.34 -2.75 -19.11
N HIS A 132 -20.21 -2.30 -17.87
CA HIS A 132 -20.14 -3.15 -16.67
C HIS A 132 -19.03 -4.22 -16.75
N ASN A 133 -17.92 -3.90 -17.39
CA ASN A 133 -16.82 -4.82 -17.69
C ASN A 133 -15.57 -4.54 -16.84
N ILE A 134 -15.73 -3.84 -15.73
CA ILE A 134 -14.64 -3.57 -14.80
C ILE A 134 -14.97 -4.12 -13.42
N HIS A 135 -13.99 -4.78 -12.83
CA HIS A 135 -14.07 -5.31 -11.47
C HIS A 135 -12.87 -4.84 -10.66
N PHE A 136 -13.11 -4.58 -9.38
CA PHE A 136 -12.05 -4.37 -8.41
C PHE A 136 -12.03 -5.55 -7.44
N ILE A 137 -10.85 -6.09 -7.22
CA ILE A 137 -10.61 -7.19 -6.29
C ILE A 137 -9.88 -6.62 -5.10
N THR A 138 -10.42 -6.83 -3.90
CA THR A 138 -9.68 -6.59 -2.66
C THR A 138 -9.04 -7.89 -2.21
N TYR A 139 -7.76 -7.82 -1.91
CA TYR A 139 -6.94 -8.99 -1.64
C TYR A 139 -6.06 -8.79 -0.41
N ASP A 140 -6.06 -9.76 0.50
CA ASP A 140 -5.12 -9.81 1.61
C ASP A 140 -3.86 -10.56 1.15
N PHE A 141 -2.78 -9.80 0.98
CA PHE A 141 -1.52 -10.35 0.50
C PHE A 141 -0.82 -11.23 1.53
N ILE A 142 -1.03 -10.99 2.82
CA ILE A 142 -0.39 -11.75 3.90
C ILE A 142 -0.97 -13.16 3.97
N HIS A 143 -2.30 -13.26 3.95
CA HIS A 143 -2.99 -14.55 4.03
C HIS A 143 -3.32 -15.15 2.66
N GLN A 144 -2.89 -14.49 1.57
CA GLN A 144 -3.14 -14.89 0.19
C GLN A 144 -4.63 -15.18 -0.09
N LYS A 145 -5.49 -14.30 0.43
CA LYS A 145 -6.94 -14.47 0.37
C LYS A 145 -7.62 -13.31 -0.31
N GLN A 146 -8.50 -13.62 -1.25
CA GLN A 146 -9.44 -12.66 -1.80
C GLN A 146 -10.48 -12.28 -0.74
N ILE A 147 -10.63 -10.98 -0.48
CA ILE A 147 -11.56 -10.42 0.50
C ILE A 147 -12.92 -10.20 -0.14
N ASP A 148 -12.96 -9.45 -1.26
CA ASP A 148 -14.20 -9.12 -1.96
C ASP A 148 -13.94 -8.86 -3.45
N ILE A 149 -15.00 -8.97 -4.27
CA ILE A 149 -15.03 -8.54 -5.67
C ILE A 149 -16.12 -7.49 -5.81
N ILE A 150 -15.76 -6.36 -6.39
CA ILE A 150 -16.64 -5.23 -6.59
C ILE A 150 -16.82 -5.02 -8.09
N ASN A 151 -18.05 -5.10 -8.53
CA ASN A 151 -18.43 -4.96 -9.94
C ASN A 151 -18.91 -3.52 -10.19
N PHE A 152 -18.37 -2.91 -11.22
CA PHE A 152 -18.78 -1.58 -11.71
C PHE A 152 -19.40 -1.65 -13.08
#